data_8c25f623d61b18bf4af973b7eb39a068
#
_entry.id   8c25f623d61b18bf4af973b7eb39a068
#
_cell.length_a   1.000
_cell.length_b   1.000
_cell.length_c   1.000
_cell.angle_alpha   90.00
_cell.angle_beta   90.00
_cell.angle_gamma   90.00
#
_symmetry.space_group_name_H-M   'P 1'
#
loop_
_entity.id
_entity.type
_entity.pdbx_description
1 polymer ?
#
loop_
_entity_poly.entity_id
_entity_poly.type
_entity_poly.pdbx_seq_one_letter_code
_entity_poly.pdbx_strand_id
1 'polypeptide(L)'
;MKKTLLGFTIVLLLMISEILILNNDIASLKASNKILQEDLKDKKNISTLKEEKEDLNTSVSNLLAVSTFSDEDIEEIMTSEKTISKDLEDNITSLENTIIDLEDKLSNLQKEYYKLVKENAEKNSFYISNVPFINQYPNYPTGCESVAITILLNYYGVAVTPDDIINKLPKGSVPITKDGKLYGGNPEVEFIGNPYSLNAYGVYEKPIANVASQYKSGIKIATGTSFEKILEVVKTGKPVMVWTSMSLAVPYISQSWIYEPTGETIYWKANEHAVVIIGYTEDKVIISDPINGKAKYQSKIIFKERYNYYGKKALYY
;
A
#
# COMPACT_ATOMS: atom_id res chain seq x y z
N MET A 1 9.47 12.10 -32.25
CA MET A 1 9.16 10.80 -31.60
C MET A 1 10.37 10.07 -31.03
N LYS A 2 11.47 9.76 -31.76
CA LYS A 2 12.63 9.03 -31.17
C LYS A 2 13.34 9.75 -30.00
N LYS A 3 13.49 11.09 -30.05
CA LYS A 3 14.16 11.88 -28.98
C LYS A 3 13.31 11.98 -27.69
N THR A 4 12.00 12.04 -27.81
CA THR A 4 11.08 12.03 -26.64
C THR A 4 11.04 10.66 -25.96
N LEU A 5 11.10 9.57 -26.73
CA LEU A 5 11.14 8.21 -26.20
C LEU A 5 12.46 7.95 -25.44
N LEU A 6 13.59 8.43 -25.97
CA LEU A 6 14.91 8.32 -25.32
C LEU A 6 14.97 9.09 -23.98
N GLY A 7 14.40 10.31 -23.95
CA GLY A 7 14.30 11.10 -22.71
C GLY A 7 13.47 10.40 -21.64
N PHE A 8 12.33 9.80 -22.01
CA PHE A 8 11.48 9.05 -21.09
C PHE A 8 12.17 7.80 -20.53
N THR A 9 12.94 7.09 -21.38
CA THR A 9 13.70 5.90 -20.95
C THR A 9 14.81 6.26 -19.96
N ILE A 10 15.51 7.38 -20.16
CA ILE A 10 16.56 7.86 -19.26
C ILE A 10 15.97 8.27 -17.90
N VAL A 11 14.86 9.00 -17.86
CA VAL A 11 14.19 9.39 -16.62
C VAL A 11 13.69 8.16 -15.86
N LEU A 12 13.12 7.17 -16.55
CA LEU A 12 12.67 5.92 -15.95
C LEU A 12 13.84 5.12 -15.36
N LEU A 13 14.96 5.04 -16.06
CA LEU A 13 16.18 4.36 -15.57
C LEU A 13 16.78 5.08 -14.35
N LEU A 14 16.78 6.41 -14.33
CA LEU A 14 17.21 7.19 -13.17
C LEU A 14 16.30 6.97 -11.97
N MET A 15 14.99 6.96 -12.14
CA MET A 15 14.04 6.66 -11.06
C MET A 15 14.19 5.24 -10.52
N ILE A 16 14.40 4.24 -11.38
CA ILE A 16 14.66 2.86 -10.96
C ILE A 16 15.99 2.78 -10.19
N SER A 17 17.04 3.47 -10.63
CA SER A 17 18.33 3.49 -9.92
C SER A 17 18.22 4.13 -8.54
N GLU A 18 17.49 5.23 -8.40
CA GLU A 18 17.24 5.88 -7.11
C GLU A 18 16.45 4.98 -6.14
N ILE A 19 15.43 4.26 -6.63
CA ILE A 19 14.67 3.31 -5.81
C ILE A 19 15.55 2.13 -5.36
N LEU A 20 16.42 1.63 -6.22
CA LEU A 20 17.35 0.56 -5.88
C LEU A 20 18.39 1.01 -4.86
N ILE A 21 18.94 2.22 -5.00
CA ILE A 21 19.86 2.81 -4.02
C ILE A 21 19.17 2.95 -2.65
N LEU A 22 17.98 3.54 -2.60
CA LEU A 22 17.22 3.74 -1.37
C LEU A 22 16.87 2.42 -0.67
N ASN A 23 16.50 1.39 -1.43
CA ASN A 23 16.23 0.06 -0.87
C ASN A 23 17.49 -0.61 -0.32
N ASN A 24 18.65 -0.42 -0.97
CA ASN A 24 19.92 -0.89 -0.46
C ASN A 24 20.33 -0.15 0.83
N ASP A 25 20.13 1.17 0.90
CA ASP A 25 20.40 1.97 2.09
C ASP A 25 19.54 1.51 3.27
N ILE A 26 18.24 1.29 3.06
CA ILE A 26 17.32 0.76 4.08
C ILE A 26 17.78 -0.64 4.55
N ALA A 27 18.21 -1.50 3.64
CA ALA A 27 18.70 -2.84 4.00
C ALA A 27 19.98 -2.78 4.82
N SER A 28 20.91 -1.90 4.44
CA SER A 28 22.18 -1.64 5.17
C SER A 28 21.91 -1.11 6.58
N LEU A 29 21.02 -0.13 6.73
CA LEU A 29 20.64 0.43 8.03
C LEU A 29 19.95 -0.61 8.94
N LYS A 30 19.11 -1.50 8.40
CA LYS A 30 18.52 -2.61 9.16
C LYS A 30 19.57 -3.60 9.65
N ALA A 31 20.57 -3.93 8.82
CA ALA A 31 21.66 -4.82 9.20
C ALA A 31 22.52 -4.20 10.31
N SER A 32 22.87 -2.92 10.18
CA SER A 32 23.64 -2.17 11.20
C SER A 32 22.87 -2.08 12.53
N ASN A 33 21.58 -1.81 12.50
CA ASN A 33 20.73 -1.78 13.69
C ASN A 33 20.71 -3.14 14.41
N LYS A 34 20.65 -4.25 13.65
CA LYS A 34 20.68 -5.60 14.23
C LYS A 34 22.01 -5.88 14.95
N ILE A 35 23.15 -5.51 14.33
CA ILE A 35 24.49 -5.66 14.93
C ILE A 35 24.58 -4.86 16.22
N LEU A 36 24.18 -3.57 16.20
CA LEU A 36 24.18 -2.72 17.39
C LEU A 36 23.28 -3.25 18.53
N GLN A 37 22.17 -3.88 18.22
CA GLN A 37 21.32 -4.52 19.22
C GLN A 37 21.95 -5.81 19.81
N GLU A 38 22.73 -6.53 19.02
CA GLU A 38 23.49 -7.69 19.52
C GLU A 38 24.64 -7.23 20.44
N ASP A 39 25.36 -6.17 20.08
CA ASP A 39 26.43 -5.59 20.90
C ASP A 39 25.91 -5.01 22.24
N LEU A 40 24.69 -4.44 22.26
CA LEU A 40 24.04 -3.94 23.49
C LEU A 40 23.65 -5.05 24.48
N LYS A 41 23.68 -6.34 24.11
CA LYS A 41 23.52 -7.45 25.07
C LYS A 41 24.67 -7.50 26.09
N ASP A 42 25.82 -6.94 25.77
CA ASP A 42 26.99 -6.88 26.69
C ASP A 42 26.72 -5.99 27.91
N LYS A 43 25.73 -5.09 27.85
CA LYS A 43 25.25 -4.33 29.03
C LYS A 43 24.81 -5.24 30.19
N LYS A 44 24.21 -6.38 29.89
CA LYS A 44 23.84 -7.38 30.91
C LYS A 44 25.07 -8.08 31.49
N ASN A 45 26.09 -8.31 30.65
CA ASN A 45 27.33 -8.94 31.08
C ASN A 45 28.11 -8.06 32.06
N ILE A 46 28.12 -6.73 31.89
CA ILE A 46 28.76 -5.78 32.81
C ILE A 46 28.11 -5.80 34.19
N SER A 47 26.79 -5.88 34.28
CA SER A 47 26.07 -6.00 35.56
C SER A 47 26.50 -7.28 36.31
N THR A 48 26.61 -8.39 35.60
CA THR A 48 27.07 -9.67 36.16
C THR A 48 28.54 -9.58 36.61
N LEU A 49 29.43 -8.97 35.84
CA LEU A 49 30.83 -8.78 36.21
C LEU A 49 31.03 -7.87 37.44
N LYS A 50 30.17 -6.88 37.63
CA LYS A 50 30.16 -6.04 38.85
C LYS A 50 29.78 -6.83 40.10
N GLU A 51 28.76 -7.70 39.98
CA GLU A 51 28.31 -8.59 41.06
C GLU A 51 29.41 -9.62 41.38
N GLU A 52 30.02 -10.27 40.39
CA GLU A 52 31.12 -11.23 40.56
C GLU A 52 32.35 -10.61 41.21
N LYS A 53 32.67 -9.35 40.88
CA LYS A 53 33.77 -8.59 41.53
C LYS A 53 33.51 -8.40 43.03
N GLU A 54 32.26 -8.03 43.40
CA GLU A 54 31.90 -7.79 44.81
C GLU A 54 31.90 -9.07 45.62
N ASP A 55 31.45 -10.19 45.03
CA ASP A 55 31.50 -11.52 45.61
C ASP A 55 32.96 -12.03 45.80
N LEU A 56 33.84 -11.74 44.80
CA LEU A 56 35.26 -12.09 44.87
C LEU A 56 35.96 -11.34 46.01
N ASN A 57 35.76 -10.01 46.14
CA ASN A 57 36.29 -9.20 47.20
C ASN A 57 35.86 -9.69 48.58
N THR A 58 34.59 -10.09 48.74
CA THR A 58 34.05 -10.64 49.96
C THR A 58 34.70 -11.99 50.27
N SER A 59 34.91 -12.84 49.29
CA SER A 59 35.51 -14.16 49.43
C SER A 59 37.00 -14.07 49.81
N VAL A 60 37.77 -13.16 49.22
CA VAL A 60 39.18 -12.89 49.56
C VAL A 60 39.32 -12.39 51.00
N SER A 61 38.45 -11.43 51.40
CA SER A 61 38.43 -10.92 52.77
C SER A 61 38.13 -12.01 53.82
N ASN A 62 37.23 -12.94 53.53
CA ASN A 62 36.90 -14.06 54.38
C ASN A 62 38.05 -15.08 54.47
N LEU A 63 38.73 -15.37 53.37
CA LEU A 63 39.90 -16.27 53.34
C LEU A 63 41.07 -15.71 54.15
N LEU A 64 41.34 -14.42 54.05
CA LEU A 64 42.37 -13.74 54.81
C LEU A 64 42.08 -13.75 56.31
N ALA A 65 40.81 -13.69 56.73
CA ALA A 65 40.39 -13.71 58.12
C ALA A 65 40.53 -15.09 58.81
N VAL A 66 40.63 -16.20 58.05
CA VAL A 66 40.65 -17.59 58.55
C VAL A 66 42.01 -18.28 58.36
N SER A 67 42.93 -17.68 57.60
CA SER A 67 44.17 -18.32 57.17
C SER A 67 45.35 -18.13 58.16
N THR A 68 46.24 -19.15 58.25
CA THR A 68 47.54 -19.13 58.99
C THR A 68 48.71 -18.72 58.10
N PHE A 69 48.45 -17.76 57.15
CA PHE A 69 49.50 -17.23 56.25
C PHE A 69 50.49 -16.34 57.04
N SER A 70 51.71 -16.27 56.57
CA SER A 70 52.72 -15.29 57.11
C SER A 70 52.28 -13.86 56.69
N ASP A 71 52.69 -12.85 57.42
CA ASP A 71 52.42 -11.43 57.08
C ASP A 71 52.91 -11.08 55.68
N GLU A 72 54.00 -11.71 55.18
CA GLU A 72 54.49 -11.52 53.79
C GLU A 72 53.61 -12.12 52.73
N ASP A 73 53.05 -13.32 52.96
CA ASP A 73 52.11 -13.96 52.04
C ASP A 73 50.82 -13.15 51.97
N ILE A 74 50.31 -12.58 53.06
CA ILE A 74 49.16 -11.72 53.15
C ILE A 74 49.32 -10.43 52.33
N GLU A 75 50.48 -9.80 52.43
CA GLU A 75 50.80 -8.56 51.72
C GLU A 75 50.92 -8.79 50.22
N GLU A 76 51.48 -9.93 49.76
CA GLU A 76 51.51 -10.32 48.34
C GLU A 76 50.08 -10.58 47.78
N ILE A 77 49.23 -11.29 48.52
CA ILE A 77 47.84 -11.53 48.12
C ILE A 77 47.02 -10.23 48.02
N MET A 78 47.16 -9.36 49.03
CA MET A 78 46.48 -8.05 49.05
C MET A 78 46.95 -7.13 47.89
N THR A 79 48.22 -7.18 47.55
CA THR A 79 48.76 -6.39 46.42
C THR A 79 48.26 -6.92 45.07
N SER A 80 48.21 -8.24 44.92
CA SER A 80 47.67 -8.90 43.72
C SER A 80 46.18 -8.62 43.54
N GLU A 81 45.37 -8.75 44.61
CA GLU A 81 43.94 -8.45 44.63
C GLU A 81 43.70 -6.98 44.23
N LYS A 82 44.43 -6.02 44.77
CA LYS A 82 44.32 -4.61 44.47
C LYS A 82 44.61 -4.31 42.98
N THR A 83 45.61 -5.03 42.40
CA THR A 83 45.94 -4.89 40.96
C THR A 83 44.82 -5.44 40.08
N ILE A 84 44.32 -6.64 40.37
CA ILE A 84 43.21 -7.26 39.63
C ILE A 84 41.95 -6.41 39.74
N SER A 85 41.64 -5.90 40.94
CA SER A 85 40.48 -5.02 41.16
C SER A 85 40.58 -3.75 40.32
N LYS A 86 41.77 -3.14 40.22
CA LYS A 86 41.97 -1.94 39.40
C LYS A 86 41.83 -2.23 37.90
N ASP A 87 42.42 -3.33 37.42
CA ASP A 87 42.29 -3.72 35.99
C ASP A 87 40.83 -4.01 35.62
N LEU A 88 40.05 -4.60 36.51
CA LEU A 88 38.62 -4.81 36.34
C LEU A 88 37.84 -3.49 36.30
N GLU A 89 38.15 -2.52 37.15
CA GLU A 89 37.53 -1.19 37.14
C GLU A 89 37.83 -0.43 35.84
N ASP A 90 39.09 -0.47 35.36
CA ASP A 90 39.49 0.15 34.11
C ASP A 90 38.75 -0.50 32.90
N ASN A 91 38.62 -1.83 32.89
CA ASN A 91 37.84 -2.56 31.86
C ASN A 91 36.37 -2.24 31.91
N ILE A 92 35.73 -2.22 33.09
CA ILE A 92 34.34 -1.85 33.28
C ILE A 92 34.07 -0.42 32.74
N THR A 93 34.92 0.53 33.09
CA THR A 93 34.83 1.92 32.62
C THR A 93 34.95 2.02 31.10
N SER A 94 35.89 1.27 30.50
CA SER A 94 36.01 1.22 29.03
C SER A 94 34.79 0.66 28.34
N LEU A 95 34.20 -0.42 28.88
CA LEU A 95 32.99 -1.02 28.36
C LEU A 95 31.75 -0.09 28.50
N GLU A 96 31.62 0.59 29.65
CA GLU A 96 30.55 1.58 29.86
C GLU A 96 30.62 2.73 28.83
N ASN A 97 31.81 3.26 28.56
CA ASN A 97 32.02 4.28 27.54
C ASN A 97 31.64 3.77 26.13
N THR A 98 32.00 2.53 25.84
CA THR A 98 31.65 1.88 24.56
C THR A 98 30.11 1.73 24.40
N ILE A 99 29.44 1.36 25.48
CA ILE A 99 27.96 1.27 25.47
C ILE A 99 27.33 2.63 25.20
N ILE A 100 27.80 3.70 25.84
CA ILE A 100 27.26 5.06 25.60
C ILE A 100 27.45 5.45 24.13
N ASP A 101 28.61 5.21 23.53
CA ASP A 101 28.86 5.49 22.11
C ASP A 101 27.95 4.68 21.19
N LEU A 102 27.70 3.42 21.49
CA LEU A 102 26.80 2.56 20.73
C LEU A 102 25.34 2.97 20.86
N GLU A 103 24.87 3.39 22.04
CA GLU A 103 23.53 3.90 22.27
C GLU A 103 23.28 5.20 21.47
N ASP A 104 24.26 6.10 21.43
CA ASP A 104 24.19 7.33 20.63
C ASP A 104 24.18 7.03 19.12
N LYS A 105 25.00 6.11 18.64
CA LYS A 105 24.99 5.66 17.24
C LYS A 105 23.64 5.04 16.87
N LEU A 106 23.10 4.20 17.72
CA LEU A 106 21.78 3.58 17.50
C LEU A 106 20.68 4.64 17.40
N SER A 107 20.67 5.62 18.30
CA SER A 107 19.70 6.72 18.28
C SER A 107 19.77 7.52 16.97
N ASN A 108 20.96 7.83 16.49
CA ASN A 108 21.16 8.57 15.25
C ASN A 108 20.73 7.75 14.02
N LEU A 109 21.07 6.47 13.98
CA LEU A 109 20.64 5.55 12.92
C LEU A 109 19.11 5.42 12.85
N GLN A 110 18.45 5.35 14.00
CA GLN A 110 16.98 5.29 14.07
C GLN A 110 16.35 6.57 13.51
N LYS A 111 16.88 7.75 13.83
CA LYS A 111 16.41 9.03 13.28
C LYS A 111 16.55 9.08 11.76
N GLU A 112 17.69 8.65 11.24
CA GLU A 112 17.94 8.62 9.80
C GLU A 112 17.02 7.62 9.08
N TYR A 113 16.81 6.42 9.64
CA TYR A 113 15.87 5.44 9.13
C TYR A 113 14.46 6.00 9.04
N TYR A 114 13.94 6.64 10.10
CA TYR A 114 12.59 7.24 10.09
C TYR A 114 12.48 8.37 9.07
N LYS A 115 13.52 9.19 8.91
CA LYS A 115 13.57 10.23 7.88
C LYS A 115 13.45 9.65 6.48
N LEU A 116 14.26 8.63 6.14
CA LEU A 116 14.25 7.97 4.84
C LEU A 116 12.91 7.26 4.55
N VAL A 117 12.32 6.59 5.55
CA VAL A 117 10.99 5.98 5.41
C VAL A 117 9.92 7.03 5.11
N LYS A 118 9.97 8.16 5.79
CA LYS A 118 9.02 9.27 5.56
C LYS A 118 9.19 9.87 4.16
N GLU A 119 10.40 10.18 3.75
CA GLU A 119 10.71 10.71 2.42
C GLU A 119 10.27 9.76 1.30
N ASN A 120 10.50 8.45 1.48
CA ASN A 120 10.05 7.44 0.53
C ASN A 120 8.52 7.34 0.45
N ALA A 121 7.84 7.40 1.60
CA ALA A 121 6.37 7.41 1.64
C ALA A 121 5.78 8.65 0.95
N GLU A 122 6.36 9.83 1.15
CA GLU A 122 5.95 11.07 0.49
C GLU A 122 6.22 11.02 -1.03
N LYS A 123 7.36 10.50 -1.47
CA LYS A 123 7.73 10.33 -2.88
C LYS A 123 6.79 9.36 -3.62
N ASN A 124 6.29 8.34 -2.92
CA ASN A 124 5.42 7.29 -3.46
C ASN A 124 3.93 7.50 -3.19
N SER A 125 3.52 8.70 -2.81
CA SER A 125 2.13 9.06 -2.59
C SER A 125 1.68 10.20 -3.49
N PHE A 126 0.39 10.19 -3.83
CA PHE A 126 -0.24 11.26 -4.59
C PHE A 126 -1.74 11.32 -4.29
N TYR A 127 -2.32 12.51 -4.27
CA TYR A 127 -3.75 12.70 -4.03
C TYR A 127 -4.29 13.87 -4.86
N ILE A 128 -5.38 13.64 -5.56
CA ILE A 128 -6.10 14.65 -6.31
C ILE A 128 -7.17 15.27 -5.40
N SER A 129 -7.01 16.54 -5.07
CA SER A 129 -8.00 17.30 -4.33
C SER A 129 -9.23 17.63 -5.19
N ASN A 130 -10.33 17.99 -4.53
CA ASN A 130 -11.56 18.48 -5.16
C ASN A 130 -12.29 17.49 -6.08
N VAL A 131 -11.99 16.19 -6.02
CA VAL A 131 -12.82 15.17 -6.68
C VAL A 131 -14.13 15.04 -5.88
N PRO A 132 -15.30 15.15 -6.52
CA PRO A 132 -16.58 15.02 -5.83
C PRO A 132 -16.78 13.63 -5.24
N PHE A 133 -17.62 13.56 -4.20
CA PHE A 133 -18.07 12.32 -3.60
C PHE A 133 -19.59 12.23 -3.75
N ILE A 134 -20.06 11.20 -4.44
CA ILE A 134 -21.50 10.96 -4.67
C ILE A 134 -21.84 9.56 -4.18
N ASN A 135 -22.89 9.45 -3.35
CA ASN A 135 -23.40 8.17 -2.86
C ASN A 135 -24.44 7.62 -3.82
N GLN A 136 -24.31 6.38 -4.23
CA GLN A 136 -25.31 5.70 -5.07
C GLN A 136 -26.58 5.33 -4.31
N TYR A 137 -26.50 5.13 -3.00
CA TYR A 137 -27.65 4.75 -2.18
C TYR A 137 -28.42 5.96 -1.63
N PRO A 138 -29.74 5.87 -1.50
CA PRO A 138 -30.58 4.69 -1.83
C PRO A 138 -31.03 4.62 -3.30
N ASN A 139 -30.72 5.62 -4.14
CA ASN A 139 -31.40 5.85 -5.41
C ASN A 139 -30.94 4.92 -6.55
N TYR A 140 -29.66 4.52 -6.55
CA TYR A 140 -29.03 3.78 -7.66
C TYR A 140 -28.37 2.49 -7.16
N PRO A 141 -29.15 1.51 -6.64
CA PRO A 141 -28.56 0.36 -5.94
C PRO A 141 -27.61 -0.49 -6.77
N THR A 142 -27.74 -0.48 -8.10
CA THR A 142 -26.82 -1.16 -9.03
C THR A 142 -26.19 -0.19 -10.04
N GLY A 143 -26.19 1.12 -9.76
CA GLY A 143 -25.75 2.17 -10.69
C GLY A 143 -24.35 2.73 -10.40
N CYS A 144 -23.45 1.94 -9.85
CA CYS A 144 -22.09 2.40 -9.49
C CYS A 144 -21.34 3.03 -10.67
N GLU A 145 -21.52 2.51 -11.88
CA GLU A 145 -20.86 3.01 -13.10
C GLU A 145 -21.40 4.39 -13.48
N SER A 146 -22.72 4.59 -13.39
CA SER A 146 -23.35 5.88 -13.65
C SER A 146 -22.93 6.93 -12.64
N VAL A 147 -22.80 6.55 -11.37
CA VAL A 147 -22.30 7.44 -10.30
C VAL A 147 -20.82 7.74 -10.48
N ALA A 148 -19.98 6.74 -10.77
CA ALA A 148 -18.54 6.91 -10.96
C ALA A 148 -18.23 7.84 -12.15
N ILE A 149 -18.92 7.70 -13.28
CA ILE A 149 -18.71 8.61 -14.42
C ILE A 149 -19.25 10.02 -14.14
N THR A 150 -20.32 10.15 -13.35
CA THR A 150 -20.81 11.45 -12.87
C THR A 150 -19.75 12.14 -12.00
N ILE A 151 -19.11 11.42 -11.09
CA ILE A 151 -17.98 11.94 -10.29
C ILE A 151 -16.87 12.46 -11.20
N LEU A 152 -16.50 11.68 -12.22
CA LEU A 152 -15.45 12.06 -13.17
C LEU A 152 -15.81 13.32 -13.97
N LEU A 153 -17.03 13.40 -14.52
CA LEU A 153 -17.52 14.55 -15.28
C LEU A 153 -17.60 15.82 -14.42
N ASN A 154 -18.14 15.70 -13.20
CA ASN A 154 -18.24 16.83 -12.27
C ASN A 154 -16.87 17.35 -11.83
N TYR A 155 -15.87 16.49 -11.69
CA TYR A 155 -14.48 16.92 -11.44
C TYR A 155 -13.97 17.86 -12.56
N TYR A 156 -14.34 17.58 -13.81
CA TYR A 156 -13.99 18.43 -14.95
C TYR A 156 -14.97 19.59 -15.21
N GLY A 157 -15.80 19.94 -14.22
CA GLY A 157 -16.69 21.09 -14.26
C GLY A 157 -17.97 20.88 -15.11
N VAL A 158 -18.30 19.66 -15.47
CA VAL A 158 -19.54 19.33 -16.20
C VAL A 158 -20.62 19.03 -15.17
N ALA A 159 -21.62 19.89 -15.06
CA ALA A 159 -22.73 19.76 -14.10
C ALA A 159 -23.75 18.73 -14.63
N VAL A 160 -23.57 17.47 -14.22
CA VAL A 160 -24.48 16.33 -14.51
C VAL A 160 -24.78 15.55 -13.25
N THR A 161 -25.92 14.86 -13.27
CA THR A 161 -26.37 13.95 -12.21
C THR A 161 -26.26 12.51 -12.68
N PRO A 162 -26.31 11.50 -11.79
CA PRO A 162 -26.40 10.10 -12.19
C PRO A 162 -27.64 9.81 -13.06
N ASP A 163 -28.76 10.50 -12.82
CA ASP A 163 -30.00 10.38 -13.64
C ASP A 163 -29.76 10.80 -15.09
N ASP A 164 -28.97 11.87 -15.30
CA ASP A 164 -28.66 12.33 -16.67
C ASP A 164 -27.87 11.26 -17.44
N ILE A 165 -26.97 10.56 -16.76
CA ILE A 165 -26.23 9.44 -17.34
C ILE A 165 -27.13 8.24 -17.60
N ILE A 166 -27.90 7.81 -16.59
CA ILE A 166 -28.80 6.64 -16.65
C ILE A 166 -29.87 6.80 -17.76
N ASN A 167 -30.39 8.01 -17.95
CA ASN A 167 -31.39 8.29 -18.97
C ASN A 167 -30.86 8.12 -20.40
N LYS A 168 -29.56 8.35 -20.62
CA LYS A 168 -28.93 8.18 -21.94
C LYS A 168 -28.28 6.82 -22.14
N LEU A 169 -28.12 6.04 -21.07
CA LEU A 169 -27.45 4.75 -21.11
C LEU A 169 -28.41 3.70 -21.80
N PRO A 170 -27.94 3.02 -22.85
CA PRO A 170 -28.71 1.92 -23.43
C PRO A 170 -28.88 0.81 -22.37
N LYS A 171 -30.09 0.22 -22.35
CA LYS A 171 -30.47 -0.80 -21.36
C LYS A 171 -30.90 -2.08 -22.06
N GLY A 172 -30.25 -3.19 -21.66
CA GLY A 172 -30.57 -4.55 -22.08
C GLY A 172 -31.38 -5.31 -21.02
N SER A 173 -31.94 -6.42 -21.42
CA SER A 173 -32.69 -7.29 -20.52
C SER A 173 -31.79 -7.99 -19.51
N VAL A 174 -32.28 -8.15 -18.28
CA VAL A 174 -31.75 -9.17 -17.37
C VAL A 174 -31.91 -10.57 -17.96
N PRO A 175 -31.09 -11.56 -17.60
CA PRO A 175 -31.24 -12.90 -18.14
C PRO A 175 -32.60 -13.52 -17.85
N ILE A 176 -33.26 -14.02 -18.91
CA ILE A 176 -34.54 -14.73 -18.86
C ILE A 176 -34.42 -16.10 -19.50
N THR A 177 -35.14 -17.07 -18.97
CA THR A 177 -35.21 -18.43 -19.56
C THR A 177 -36.14 -18.47 -20.76
N LYS A 178 -35.65 -18.94 -21.91
CA LYS A 178 -36.41 -19.20 -23.12
C LYS A 178 -35.96 -20.53 -23.69
N ASP A 179 -36.85 -21.47 -23.90
CA ASP A 179 -36.57 -22.80 -24.43
C ASP A 179 -35.42 -23.54 -23.67
N GLY A 180 -35.42 -23.42 -22.33
CA GLY A 180 -34.46 -24.08 -21.47
C GLY A 180 -33.05 -23.44 -21.44
N LYS A 181 -32.84 -22.32 -22.13
CA LYS A 181 -31.61 -21.54 -22.15
C LYS A 181 -31.80 -20.15 -21.57
N LEU A 182 -30.74 -19.57 -20.98
CA LEU A 182 -30.76 -18.19 -20.52
C LEU A 182 -30.33 -17.25 -21.65
N TYR A 183 -31.10 -16.19 -21.87
CA TYR A 183 -30.81 -15.10 -22.80
C TYR A 183 -30.86 -13.78 -22.08
N GLY A 184 -29.93 -12.87 -22.36
CA GLY A 184 -29.84 -11.56 -21.73
C GLY A 184 -29.05 -10.57 -22.57
N GLY A 185 -28.91 -9.33 -22.10
CA GLY A 185 -28.15 -8.29 -22.75
C GLY A 185 -26.62 -8.54 -22.67
N ASN A 186 -25.83 -7.65 -23.29
CA ASN A 186 -24.37 -7.69 -23.27
C ASN A 186 -23.81 -6.44 -22.57
N PRO A 187 -23.08 -6.55 -21.43
CA PRO A 187 -22.56 -5.40 -20.70
C PRO A 187 -21.50 -4.59 -21.47
N GLU A 188 -20.96 -5.12 -22.57
CA GLU A 188 -20.06 -4.36 -23.46
C GLU A 188 -20.81 -3.36 -24.37
N VAL A 189 -22.15 -3.45 -24.47
CA VAL A 189 -22.97 -2.59 -25.34
C VAL A 189 -24.09 -1.86 -24.60
N GLU A 190 -24.55 -2.38 -23.46
CA GLU A 190 -25.73 -1.84 -22.74
C GLU A 190 -25.67 -2.19 -21.26
N PHE A 191 -26.40 -1.42 -20.42
CA PHE A 191 -26.58 -1.74 -19.01
C PHE A 191 -27.57 -2.90 -18.86
N ILE A 192 -27.20 -3.95 -18.15
CA ILE A 192 -28.03 -5.14 -18.00
C ILE A 192 -29.02 -4.96 -16.86
N GLY A 193 -30.26 -4.63 -17.20
CA GLY A 193 -31.34 -4.32 -16.28
C GLY A 193 -31.59 -2.81 -16.12
N ASN A 194 -31.88 -2.39 -14.90
CA ASN A 194 -32.15 -1.00 -14.56
C ASN A 194 -31.35 -0.55 -13.34
N PRO A 195 -30.54 0.50 -13.41
CA PRO A 195 -29.71 1.00 -12.28
C PRO A 195 -30.50 1.36 -11.01
N TYR A 196 -31.78 1.66 -11.14
CA TYR A 196 -32.72 1.93 -10.04
C TYR A 196 -33.21 0.66 -9.32
N SER A 197 -32.92 -0.53 -9.83
CA SER A 197 -33.40 -1.80 -9.31
C SER A 197 -32.27 -2.61 -8.67
N LEU A 198 -32.59 -3.34 -7.58
CA LEU A 198 -31.70 -4.34 -7.01
C LEU A 198 -31.54 -5.58 -7.91
N ASN A 199 -32.50 -5.81 -8.82
CA ASN A 199 -32.47 -6.92 -9.78
C ASN A 199 -31.87 -6.42 -11.11
N ALA A 200 -30.58 -6.06 -11.09
CA ALA A 200 -29.83 -5.69 -12.28
C ALA A 200 -28.38 -6.13 -12.11
N TYR A 201 -27.59 -6.00 -13.16
CA TYR A 201 -26.21 -6.43 -13.20
C TYR A 201 -25.26 -5.22 -13.28
N GLY A 202 -25.08 -4.63 -14.46
CA GLY A 202 -24.18 -3.49 -14.66
C GLY A 202 -23.82 -3.29 -16.13
N VAL A 203 -22.81 -2.47 -16.38
CA VAL A 203 -22.31 -2.13 -17.72
C VAL A 203 -20.80 -1.94 -17.69
N TYR A 204 -20.13 -2.19 -18.82
CA TYR A 204 -18.71 -1.94 -18.95
C TYR A 204 -18.39 -0.58 -19.59
N GLU A 205 -17.12 -0.33 -19.87
CA GLU A 205 -16.60 1.00 -20.13
C GLU A 205 -17.09 1.65 -21.43
N LYS A 206 -17.37 0.88 -22.48
CA LYS A 206 -17.70 1.44 -23.80
C LYS A 206 -19.02 2.22 -23.81
N PRO A 207 -20.16 1.67 -23.33
CA PRO A 207 -21.41 2.43 -23.23
C PRO A 207 -21.30 3.66 -22.33
N ILE A 208 -20.58 3.55 -21.22
CA ILE A 208 -20.31 4.67 -20.31
C ILE A 208 -19.52 5.77 -21.01
N ALA A 209 -18.45 5.42 -21.74
CA ALA A 209 -17.67 6.38 -22.52
C ALA A 209 -18.49 7.08 -23.62
N ASN A 210 -19.36 6.33 -24.29
CA ASN A 210 -20.26 6.87 -25.31
C ASN A 210 -21.25 7.90 -24.73
N VAL A 211 -21.81 7.65 -23.56
CA VAL A 211 -22.66 8.61 -22.86
C VAL A 211 -21.85 9.81 -22.38
N ALA A 212 -20.72 9.59 -21.74
CA ALA A 212 -19.85 10.66 -21.22
C ALA A 212 -19.37 11.61 -22.33
N SER A 213 -19.06 11.08 -23.52
CA SER A 213 -18.62 11.89 -24.69
C SER A 213 -19.66 12.89 -25.17
N GLN A 214 -20.97 12.66 -24.89
CA GLN A 214 -22.05 13.59 -25.24
C GLN A 214 -22.06 14.84 -24.34
N TYR A 215 -21.47 14.74 -23.15
CA TYR A 215 -21.35 15.86 -22.21
C TYR A 215 -19.99 16.54 -22.28
N LYS A 216 -18.91 15.78 -22.48
CA LYS A 216 -17.56 16.28 -22.61
C LYS A 216 -16.76 15.41 -23.59
N SER A 217 -16.19 16.04 -24.62
CA SER A 217 -15.30 15.36 -25.56
C SER A 217 -13.95 15.01 -24.89
N GLY A 218 -13.23 14.06 -25.46
CA GLY A 218 -11.85 13.72 -25.06
C GLY A 218 -11.74 12.61 -24.02
N ILE A 219 -12.84 11.92 -23.67
CA ILE A 219 -12.78 10.72 -22.82
C ILE A 219 -11.96 9.63 -23.51
N LYS A 220 -11.09 8.99 -22.77
CA LYS A 220 -10.21 7.91 -23.23
C LYS A 220 -10.63 6.59 -22.64
N ILE A 221 -10.82 5.59 -23.49
CA ILE A 221 -10.95 4.19 -23.09
C ILE A 221 -9.53 3.63 -22.96
N ALA A 222 -9.12 3.32 -21.74
CA ALA A 222 -7.78 2.83 -21.42
C ALA A 222 -7.77 1.34 -21.02
N THR A 223 -8.73 0.58 -21.53
CA THR A 223 -8.85 -0.86 -21.28
C THR A 223 -7.58 -1.60 -21.69
N GLY A 224 -7.13 -2.55 -20.85
CA GLY A 224 -5.88 -3.29 -21.05
C GLY A 224 -4.64 -2.60 -20.48
N THR A 225 -4.74 -1.35 -20.02
CA THR A 225 -3.62 -0.63 -19.42
C THR A 225 -3.23 -1.24 -18.08
N SER A 226 -1.94 -1.38 -17.80
CA SER A 226 -1.47 -1.88 -16.50
C SER A 226 -1.84 -0.94 -15.36
N PHE A 227 -2.03 -1.49 -14.17
CA PHE A 227 -2.40 -0.71 -12.99
C PHE A 227 -1.38 0.39 -12.65
N GLU A 228 -0.09 0.10 -12.83
CA GLU A 228 1.00 1.06 -12.63
C GLU A 228 0.86 2.26 -13.57
N LYS A 229 0.56 2.03 -14.85
CA LYS A 229 0.31 3.10 -15.81
C LYS A 229 -0.95 3.90 -15.49
N ILE A 230 -1.98 3.28 -14.92
CA ILE A 230 -3.16 4.00 -14.39
C ILE A 230 -2.74 4.94 -13.26
N LEU A 231 -1.89 4.49 -12.32
CA LEU A 231 -1.37 5.36 -11.25
C LEU A 231 -0.50 6.51 -11.79
N GLU A 232 0.26 6.28 -12.86
CA GLU A 232 0.99 7.36 -13.57
C GLU A 232 0.03 8.41 -14.13
N VAL A 233 -1.11 8.01 -14.70
CA VAL A 233 -2.16 8.95 -15.15
C VAL A 233 -2.71 9.73 -13.95
N VAL A 234 -3.03 9.05 -12.85
CA VAL A 234 -3.50 9.70 -11.61
C VAL A 234 -2.48 10.72 -11.09
N LYS A 235 -1.17 10.40 -11.14
CA LYS A 235 -0.07 11.30 -10.75
C LYS A 235 -0.03 12.59 -11.56
N THR A 236 -0.61 12.61 -12.77
CA THR A 236 -0.75 13.84 -13.57
C THR A 236 -1.95 14.71 -13.17
N GLY A 237 -2.65 14.40 -12.08
CA GLY A 237 -3.83 15.12 -11.62
C GLY A 237 -5.13 14.72 -12.35
N LYS A 238 -5.16 13.56 -12.99
CA LYS A 238 -6.33 13.04 -13.71
C LYS A 238 -6.96 11.88 -12.95
N PRO A 239 -8.16 12.04 -12.38
CA PRO A 239 -8.90 10.93 -11.80
C PRO A 239 -9.21 9.89 -12.87
N VAL A 240 -9.20 8.62 -12.50
CA VAL A 240 -9.43 7.51 -13.43
C VAL A 240 -10.56 6.63 -12.91
N MET A 241 -11.64 6.52 -13.67
CA MET A 241 -12.69 5.54 -13.41
C MET A 241 -12.20 4.15 -13.81
N VAL A 242 -12.39 3.16 -12.93
CA VAL A 242 -11.99 1.77 -13.16
C VAL A 242 -13.03 0.79 -12.65
N TRP A 243 -13.01 -0.43 -13.22
CA TRP A 243 -13.79 -1.58 -12.74
C TRP A 243 -12.95 -2.46 -11.83
N THR A 244 -13.53 -2.79 -10.69
CA THR A 244 -12.93 -3.60 -9.62
C THR A 244 -14.02 -4.47 -8.97
N SER A 245 -13.81 -4.98 -7.77
CA SER A 245 -14.85 -5.64 -7.00
C SER A 245 -15.27 -4.86 -5.76
N MET A 246 -16.55 -4.94 -5.43
CA MET A 246 -17.15 -4.38 -4.23
C MET A 246 -16.36 -4.83 -2.98
N SER A 247 -15.87 -3.86 -2.20
CA SER A 247 -15.04 -4.11 -1.00
C SER A 247 -13.83 -5.03 -1.22
N LEU A 248 -13.32 -5.11 -2.45
CA LEU A 248 -12.26 -6.01 -2.89
C LEU A 248 -12.59 -7.51 -2.68
N ALA A 249 -13.88 -7.87 -2.62
CA ALA A 249 -14.29 -9.26 -2.54
C ALA A 249 -13.73 -10.08 -3.71
N VAL A 250 -13.49 -11.37 -3.47
CA VAL A 250 -13.01 -12.27 -4.53
C VAL A 250 -14.08 -12.39 -5.61
N PRO A 251 -13.79 -12.00 -6.86
CA PRO A 251 -14.75 -12.12 -7.93
C PRO A 251 -14.87 -13.57 -8.44
N TYR A 252 -16.02 -13.91 -8.97
CA TYR A 252 -16.29 -15.23 -9.55
C TYR A 252 -17.32 -15.11 -10.67
N ILE A 253 -17.48 -16.11 -11.49
CA ILE A 253 -18.57 -16.17 -12.48
C ILE A 253 -19.85 -16.66 -11.77
N SER A 254 -20.82 -15.78 -11.58
CA SER A 254 -22.07 -16.13 -10.91
C SER A 254 -23.13 -16.71 -11.85
N GLN A 255 -23.10 -16.30 -13.11
CA GLN A 255 -24.09 -16.70 -14.11
C GLN A 255 -23.51 -16.57 -15.52
N SER A 256 -24.07 -17.31 -16.48
CA SER A 256 -23.83 -17.10 -17.91
C SER A 256 -25.14 -17.16 -18.69
N TRP A 257 -25.21 -16.43 -19.81
CA TRP A 257 -26.36 -16.39 -20.70
C TRP A 257 -25.91 -16.13 -22.14
N ILE A 258 -26.82 -16.35 -23.08
CA ILE A 258 -26.58 -16.09 -24.49
C ILE A 258 -27.05 -14.67 -24.83
N TYR A 259 -26.19 -13.90 -25.49
CA TYR A 259 -26.56 -12.65 -26.11
C TYR A 259 -27.13 -12.95 -27.51
N GLU A 260 -28.47 -12.88 -27.66
CA GLU A 260 -29.19 -13.37 -28.82
C GLU A 260 -28.71 -12.77 -30.17
N PRO A 261 -28.38 -11.44 -30.25
CA PRO A 261 -27.94 -10.84 -31.51
C PRO A 261 -26.70 -11.44 -32.15
N THR A 262 -25.79 -12.00 -31.35
CA THR A 262 -24.52 -12.59 -31.85
C THR A 262 -24.37 -14.08 -31.55
N GLY A 263 -25.22 -14.64 -30.65
CA GLY A 263 -25.07 -16.00 -30.15
C GLY A 263 -23.90 -16.16 -29.15
N GLU A 264 -23.23 -15.09 -28.77
CA GLU A 264 -22.11 -15.11 -27.80
C GLU A 264 -22.60 -15.48 -26.40
N THR A 265 -21.82 -16.28 -25.67
CA THR A 265 -22.07 -16.53 -24.25
C THR A 265 -21.41 -15.47 -23.39
N ILE A 266 -22.23 -14.74 -22.63
CA ILE A 266 -21.80 -13.75 -21.65
C ILE A 266 -21.57 -14.48 -20.32
N TYR A 267 -20.42 -14.22 -19.69
CA TYR A 267 -20.08 -14.70 -18.35
C TYR A 267 -20.06 -13.53 -17.38
N TRP A 268 -21.06 -13.45 -16.49
CA TRP A 268 -21.13 -12.36 -15.54
C TRP A 268 -20.16 -12.55 -14.37
N LYS A 269 -19.30 -11.56 -14.20
CA LYS A 269 -18.32 -11.50 -13.11
C LYS A 269 -18.98 -10.84 -11.90
N ALA A 270 -19.34 -11.65 -10.91
CA ALA A 270 -19.98 -11.18 -9.67
C ALA A 270 -19.10 -10.25 -8.85
N ASN A 271 -19.73 -9.49 -7.96
CA ASN A 271 -19.10 -8.44 -7.14
C ASN A 271 -18.54 -7.26 -7.97
N GLU A 272 -18.96 -7.13 -9.22
CA GLU A 272 -18.56 -6.00 -10.07
C GLU A 272 -18.85 -4.66 -9.39
N HIS A 273 -17.92 -3.72 -9.51
CA HIS A 273 -18.03 -2.39 -8.93
C HIS A 273 -17.15 -1.39 -9.68
N ALA A 274 -17.72 -0.24 -10.03
CA ALA A 274 -17.00 0.86 -10.64
C ALA A 274 -16.67 1.95 -9.61
N VAL A 275 -15.44 2.43 -9.63
CA VAL A 275 -14.93 3.47 -8.70
C VAL A 275 -14.05 4.47 -9.44
N VAL A 276 -13.75 5.61 -8.82
CA VAL A 276 -12.80 6.58 -9.37
C VAL A 276 -11.54 6.59 -8.52
N ILE A 277 -10.40 6.25 -9.11
CA ILE A 277 -9.08 6.39 -8.45
C ILE A 277 -8.74 7.88 -8.39
N ILE A 278 -8.46 8.37 -7.18
CA ILE A 278 -8.17 9.77 -6.89
C ILE A 278 -6.81 9.96 -6.23
N GLY A 279 -6.09 8.86 -5.97
CA GLY A 279 -4.77 8.93 -5.36
C GLY A 279 -4.23 7.57 -4.96
N TYR A 280 -3.06 7.59 -4.36
CA TYR A 280 -2.41 6.40 -3.81
C TYR A 280 -1.37 6.77 -2.75
N THR A 281 -1.02 5.81 -1.91
CA THR A 281 0.16 5.80 -1.03
C THR A 281 1.09 4.68 -1.47
N GLU A 282 2.12 4.39 -0.70
CA GLU A 282 3.02 3.27 -0.98
C GLU A 282 2.24 1.92 -1.08
N ASP A 283 1.33 1.66 -0.16
CA ASP A 283 0.61 0.39 0.00
C ASP A 283 -0.90 0.45 -0.28
N LYS A 284 -1.48 1.65 -0.44
CA LYS A 284 -2.91 1.86 -0.67
C LYS A 284 -3.19 2.57 -1.99
N VAL A 285 -4.34 2.26 -2.57
CA VAL A 285 -5.02 3.10 -3.56
C VAL A 285 -6.13 3.88 -2.86
N ILE A 286 -6.31 5.15 -3.23
CA ILE A 286 -7.35 6.03 -2.71
C ILE A 286 -8.40 6.19 -3.79
N ILE A 287 -9.65 5.89 -3.46
CA ILE A 287 -10.76 5.94 -4.41
C ILE A 287 -11.88 6.85 -3.89
N SER A 288 -12.61 7.49 -4.82
CA SER A 288 -13.96 7.98 -4.58
C SER A 288 -14.91 6.79 -4.83
N ASP A 289 -15.50 6.27 -3.76
CA ASP A 289 -16.34 5.06 -3.80
C ASP A 289 -17.82 5.43 -3.81
N PRO A 290 -18.57 5.12 -4.90
CA PRO A 290 -20.01 5.37 -4.99
C PRO A 290 -20.83 4.75 -3.86
N ILE A 291 -20.43 3.61 -3.31
CA ILE A 291 -21.17 2.94 -2.22
C ILE A 291 -21.28 3.81 -0.98
N ASN A 292 -20.22 4.54 -0.63
CA ASN A 292 -20.17 5.32 0.60
C ASN A 292 -20.21 6.84 0.37
N GLY A 293 -20.09 7.30 -0.86
CA GLY A 293 -19.97 8.71 -1.19
C GLY A 293 -18.83 9.42 -0.47
N LYS A 294 -17.67 8.75 -0.30
CA LYS A 294 -16.49 9.29 0.36
C LYS A 294 -15.20 8.62 -0.10
N ALA A 295 -14.07 9.21 0.27
CA ALA A 295 -12.76 8.61 0.04
C ALA A 295 -12.60 7.29 0.80
N LYS A 296 -12.03 6.29 0.14
CA LYS A 296 -11.72 4.99 0.73
C LYS A 296 -10.32 4.56 0.36
N TYR A 297 -9.59 4.05 1.36
CA TYR A 297 -8.24 3.53 1.22
C TYR A 297 -8.29 2.01 1.12
N GLN A 298 -7.73 1.45 0.05
CA GLN A 298 -7.78 0.01 -0.22
C GLN A 298 -6.37 -0.54 -0.50
N SER A 299 -6.12 -1.82 -0.17
CA SER A 299 -4.85 -2.47 -0.46
C SER A 299 -4.51 -2.37 -1.96
N LYS A 300 -3.37 -1.76 -2.29
CA LYS A 300 -2.90 -1.58 -3.67
C LYS A 300 -2.71 -2.94 -4.38
N ILE A 301 -2.18 -3.94 -3.67
CA ILE A 301 -1.93 -5.28 -4.20
C ILE A 301 -3.26 -5.96 -4.57
N ILE A 302 -4.22 -6.00 -3.63
CA ILE A 302 -5.51 -6.65 -3.86
C ILE A 302 -6.31 -5.88 -4.92
N PHE A 303 -6.30 -4.54 -4.88
CA PHE A 303 -6.99 -3.72 -5.88
C PHE A 303 -6.47 -4.00 -7.30
N LYS A 304 -5.15 -4.06 -7.49
CA LYS A 304 -4.52 -4.41 -8.76
C LYS A 304 -4.99 -5.78 -9.27
N GLU A 305 -5.07 -6.76 -8.40
CA GLU A 305 -5.56 -8.11 -8.74
C GLU A 305 -7.03 -8.06 -9.22
N ARG A 306 -7.90 -7.34 -8.48
CA ARG A 306 -9.31 -7.19 -8.86
C ARG A 306 -9.48 -6.41 -10.17
N TYR A 307 -8.76 -5.30 -10.34
CA TYR A 307 -8.72 -4.56 -11.60
C TYR A 307 -8.34 -5.44 -12.79
N ASN A 308 -7.31 -6.27 -12.63
CA ASN A 308 -6.88 -7.21 -13.66
C ASN A 308 -7.98 -8.24 -13.99
N TYR A 309 -8.68 -8.77 -12.98
CA TYR A 309 -9.75 -9.75 -13.18
C TYR A 309 -10.91 -9.19 -14.03
N TYR A 310 -11.28 -7.92 -13.83
CA TYR A 310 -12.32 -7.25 -14.64
C TYR A 310 -11.82 -6.77 -16.00
N GLY A 311 -10.67 -7.22 -16.46
CA GLY A 311 -10.16 -6.96 -17.81
C GLY A 311 -9.46 -5.62 -17.95
N LYS A 312 -8.96 -5.04 -16.84
CA LYS A 312 -8.25 -3.75 -16.82
C LYS A 312 -9.05 -2.63 -17.47
N LYS A 313 -10.34 -2.56 -17.16
CA LYS A 313 -11.25 -1.56 -17.70
C LYS A 313 -11.04 -0.21 -17.02
N ALA A 314 -10.83 0.85 -17.82
CA ALA A 314 -10.54 2.18 -17.30
C ALA A 314 -11.00 3.28 -18.26
N LEU A 315 -11.43 4.42 -17.69
CA LEU A 315 -11.83 5.65 -18.39
C LEU A 315 -11.20 6.87 -17.71
N TYR A 316 -10.70 7.83 -18.50
CA TYR A 316 -10.22 9.14 -18.01
C TYR A 316 -10.25 10.20 -19.11
N TYR A 317 -10.04 11.47 -18.75
CA TYR A 317 -9.92 12.60 -19.69
C TYR A 317 -8.49 13.06 -19.90
#